data_720933cb0b5023ab4cf277dcd99cf7fa
#
_entry.id   720933cb0b5023ab4cf277dcd99cf7fa
#
_cell.length_a   1.000
_cell.length_b   1.000
_cell.length_c   1.000
_cell.angle_alpha   90.00
_cell.angle_beta   90.00
_cell.angle_gamma   90.00
#
_symmetry.space_group_name_H-M   'P 1'
#
loop_
_entity.id
_entity.type
_entity.pdbx_description
1 polymer ?
#
loop_
_entity_poly.entity_id
_entity_poly.type
_entity_poly.pdbx_seq_one_letter_code
_entity_poly.pdbx_strand_id
1 'polypeptide(L)'
;MIKWRDVFWISFFHFCNYYFREYYSFDTPKALMQYYSELNKWKNVFFEGFRGCAKTTIAQMYVIRNILYKKKRNIMRYSQTIDNAQENLTYIANSLINDGWIGERICMDYGNLYYPENITRNGLKKQKTLSKFITENNVYIRAMSLGTSPRWKNYTAPDGKFRPDLLIFDDVDTIASTQSKKIIDKNYEFLLNEVLWGASWSQIIFLGNTIYEDWLVPRFREHVKNSKDWEVIRLPIKLNNEIVRDRFVETDKEAEKLNAWISESNKKYVSLETEKRRLWTISYNQNYLLLPYTRGEHIITRDMIQYSNYSWPFDKIQLWIDPAISEKEGSDRFWITVSWKKGDKWFVLESVGLEKEEKNPKRASEVVRQLYLKYNATRVIVETVAFQLIMKQIFQGLWLATEWVKTTKDKTTRLLEKQFLFEEKNIFFNPTKTENLVNELLEFPDGEHDDILDSLIISLTEREKKFFISSL
;
A
#
# COMPACT_ATOMS: atom_id res chain seq x y z
N MET A 1 15.79 -46.82 -4.42
CA MET A 1 14.91 -45.92 -5.20
C MET A 1 14.64 -44.71 -4.34
N ILE A 2 15.16 -43.53 -4.70
CA ILE A 2 14.92 -42.25 -3.97
C ILE A 2 13.46 -41.92 -4.14
N LYS A 3 12.69 -41.81 -3.06
CA LYS A 3 11.30 -41.38 -3.14
C LYS A 3 11.27 -39.86 -3.45
N TRP A 4 10.37 -39.45 -4.29
CA TRP A 4 10.20 -37.99 -4.64
C TRP A 4 10.10 -37.09 -3.42
N ARG A 5 9.51 -37.60 -2.31
CA ARG A 5 9.45 -36.90 -1.01
C ARG A 5 10.83 -36.52 -0.46
N ASP A 6 11.84 -37.35 -0.70
CA ASP A 6 13.20 -37.11 -0.21
C ASP A 6 13.88 -35.99 -1.03
N VAL A 7 13.58 -35.92 -2.33
CA VAL A 7 14.07 -34.85 -3.19
C VAL A 7 13.45 -33.48 -2.78
N PHE A 8 12.16 -33.46 -2.50
CA PHE A 8 11.46 -32.23 -2.07
C PHE A 8 11.86 -31.80 -0.66
N TRP A 9 12.31 -32.74 0.17
CA TRP A 9 12.92 -32.44 1.44
C TRP A 9 14.25 -31.68 1.28
N ILE A 10 15.07 -32.07 0.33
CA ILE A 10 16.39 -31.49 0.09
C ILE A 10 16.24 -30.12 -0.62
N SER A 11 15.32 -29.98 -1.56
CA SER A 11 15.16 -28.77 -2.37
C SER A 11 13.77 -28.14 -2.23
N PHE A 12 13.74 -26.95 -1.61
CA PHE A 12 12.51 -26.17 -1.49
C PHE A 12 11.97 -25.74 -2.86
N PHE A 13 12.84 -25.40 -3.79
CA PHE A 13 12.43 -25.02 -5.13
C PHE A 13 11.70 -26.16 -5.87
N HIS A 14 12.23 -27.39 -5.83
CA HIS A 14 11.57 -28.55 -6.45
C HIS A 14 10.23 -28.86 -5.78
N PHE A 15 10.15 -28.72 -4.45
CA PHE A 15 8.88 -28.82 -3.72
C PHE A 15 7.84 -27.85 -4.25
N CYS A 16 8.21 -26.59 -4.42
CA CYS A 16 7.30 -25.56 -4.93
C CYS A 16 6.85 -25.86 -6.36
N ASN A 17 7.78 -26.23 -7.25
CA ASN A 17 7.44 -26.56 -8.65
C ASN A 17 6.52 -27.77 -8.78
N TYR A 18 6.57 -28.72 -7.85
CA TYR A 18 5.70 -29.88 -7.90
C TYR A 18 4.30 -29.60 -7.36
N TYR A 19 4.19 -29.05 -6.13
CA TYR A 19 2.90 -28.85 -5.47
C TYR A 19 2.16 -27.60 -5.96
N PHE A 20 2.89 -26.59 -6.41
CA PHE A 20 2.35 -25.25 -6.75
C PHE A 20 2.65 -24.86 -8.20
N ARG A 21 2.72 -25.83 -9.10
CA ARG A 21 3.10 -25.64 -10.51
C ARG A 21 2.30 -24.54 -11.25
N GLU A 22 1.07 -24.26 -10.81
CA GLU A 22 0.20 -23.25 -11.39
C GLU A 22 0.76 -21.82 -11.22
N TYR A 23 1.62 -21.61 -10.24
CA TYR A 23 2.31 -20.32 -10.02
C TYR A 23 3.55 -20.13 -10.90
N TYR A 24 3.98 -21.17 -11.60
CA TYR A 24 5.19 -21.17 -12.43
C TYR A 24 4.84 -21.07 -13.92
N SER A 25 4.00 -20.09 -14.27
CA SER A 25 3.62 -19.79 -15.67
C SER A 25 4.78 -19.20 -16.48
N PHE A 26 5.78 -18.66 -15.80
CA PHE A 26 7.02 -18.11 -16.35
C PHE A 26 8.22 -18.76 -15.66
N ASP A 27 9.38 -18.73 -16.29
CA ASP A 27 10.60 -19.23 -15.70
C ASP A 27 10.94 -18.47 -14.40
N THR A 28 11.53 -19.18 -13.44
CA THR A 28 11.93 -18.57 -12.18
C THR A 28 13.27 -17.88 -12.35
N PRO A 29 13.31 -16.55 -12.17
CA PRO A 29 14.55 -15.79 -12.34
C PRO A 29 15.66 -16.27 -11.41
N LYS A 30 16.90 -16.24 -11.90
CA LYS A 30 18.09 -16.60 -11.08
C LYS A 30 18.15 -15.80 -9.77
N ALA A 31 17.72 -14.54 -9.79
CA ALA A 31 17.68 -13.67 -8.61
C ALA A 31 16.72 -14.17 -7.53
N LEU A 32 15.59 -14.79 -7.90
CA LEU A 32 14.69 -15.43 -6.92
C LEU A 32 15.23 -16.77 -6.40
N MET A 33 16.08 -17.45 -7.16
CA MET A 33 16.68 -18.70 -6.72
C MET A 33 17.53 -18.53 -5.46
N GLN A 34 18.16 -17.37 -5.25
CA GLN A 34 18.84 -17.05 -4.00
C GLN A 34 17.87 -17.10 -2.81
N TYR A 35 16.69 -16.52 -2.94
CA TYR A 35 15.68 -16.54 -1.86
C TYR A 35 15.24 -17.97 -1.53
N TYR A 36 14.96 -18.81 -2.53
CA TYR A 36 14.67 -20.24 -2.28
C TYR A 36 15.82 -20.96 -1.58
N SER A 37 17.06 -20.70 -2.00
CA SER A 37 18.25 -21.30 -1.41
C SER A 37 18.43 -20.90 0.05
N GLU A 38 18.29 -19.62 0.39
CA GLU A 38 18.49 -19.14 1.75
C GLU A 38 17.39 -19.63 2.71
N LEU A 39 16.14 -19.67 2.26
CA LEU A 39 15.07 -20.32 3.02
C LEU A 39 15.38 -21.80 3.30
N ASN A 40 16.02 -22.50 2.36
CA ASN A 40 16.38 -23.89 2.53
C ASN A 40 17.51 -24.10 3.56
N LYS A 41 18.35 -23.09 3.80
CA LYS A 41 19.46 -23.15 4.80
C LYS A 41 19.01 -22.86 6.23
N TRP A 42 17.74 -22.57 6.47
CA TRP A 42 17.18 -22.28 7.80
C TRP A 42 17.70 -21.01 8.47
N LYS A 43 18.33 -20.11 7.73
CA LYS A 43 18.77 -18.80 8.20
C LYS A 43 17.61 -17.85 8.37
N ASN A 44 17.81 -16.79 9.15
CA ASN A 44 16.95 -15.63 9.10
C ASN A 44 17.10 -14.94 7.75
N VAL A 45 15.98 -14.53 7.16
CA VAL A 45 15.98 -13.90 5.84
C VAL A 45 15.23 -12.58 5.90
N PHE A 46 15.89 -11.52 5.48
CA PHE A 46 15.26 -10.25 5.16
C PHE A 46 15.17 -10.16 3.62
N PHE A 47 13.95 -10.17 3.12
CA PHE A 47 13.71 -10.09 1.68
C PHE A 47 12.91 -8.84 1.32
N GLU A 48 13.57 -7.91 0.67
CA GLU A 48 12.97 -6.73 0.07
C GLU A 48 12.85 -6.96 -1.43
N GLY A 49 11.62 -7.04 -1.94
CA GLY A 49 11.39 -7.37 -3.34
C GLY A 49 10.35 -6.47 -3.99
N PHE A 50 10.50 -6.20 -5.28
CA PHE A 50 9.58 -5.40 -6.06
C PHE A 50 8.15 -5.97 -6.00
N ARG A 51 7.14 -5.12 -6.28
CA ARG A 51 5.74 -5.52 -6.28
C ARG A 51 5.46 -6.58 -7.34
N GLY A 52 4.92 -7.73 -6.90
CA GLY A 52 4.65 -8.86 -7.79
C GLY A 52 5.83 -9.81 -7.98
N CYS A 53 6.93 -9.71 -7.19
CA CYS A 53 8.04 -10.67 -7.22
C CYS A 53 7.71 -12.03 -6.56
N ALA A 54 6.50 -12.21 -6.06
CA ALA A 54 6.01 -13.42 -5.37
C ALA A 54 6.58 -13.69 -3.96
N LYS A 55 7.12 -12.67 -3.26
CA LYS A 55 7.68 -12.83 -1.92
C LYS A 55 6.72 -13.49 -0.92
N THR A 56 5.48 -13.00 -0.82
CA THR A 56 4.42 -13.54 0.05
C THR A 56 4.06 -14.97 -0.32
N THR A 57 3.88 -15.26 -1.62
CA THR A 57 3.53 -16.58 -2.13
C THR A 57 4.61 -17.62 -1.79
N ILE A 58 5.88 -17.28 -2.00
CA ILE A 58 7.01 -18.14 -1.67
C ILE A 58 7.06 -18.41 -0.16
N ALA A 59 6.82 -17.40 0.68
CA ALA A 59 6.75 -17.57 2.13
C ALA A 59 5.58 -18.48 2.57
N GLN A 60 4.42 -18.40 1.91
CA GLN A 60 3.28 -19.30 2.14
C GLN A 60 3.65 -20.75 1.80
N MET A 61 4.27 -20.97 0.64
CA MET A 61 4.77 -22.31 0.23
C MET A 61 5.80 -22.85 1.24
N TYR A 62 6.66 -21.98 1.77
CA TYR A 62 7.64 -22.36 2.80
C TYR A 62 6.96 -22.80 4.09
N VAL A 63 5.90 -22.09 4.53
CA VAL A 63 5.11 -22.52 5.70
C VAL A 63 4.49 -23.88 5.45
N ILE A 64 3.84 -24.09 4.31
CA ILE A 64 3.21 -25.37 3.97
C ILE A 64 4.23 -26.51 3.99
N ARG A 65 5.40 -26.31 3.37
CA ARG A 65 6.50 -27.31 3.43
C ARG A 65 6.90 -27.63 4.88
N ASN A 66 7.05 -26.61 5.73
CA ASN A 66 7.40 -26.81 7.14
C ASN A 66 6.34 -27.61 7.91
N ILE A 67 5.07 -27.38 7.60
CA ILE A 67 3.95 -28.16 8.15
C ILE A 67 4.04 -29.63 7.72
N LEU A 68 4.16 -29.88 6.41
CA LEU A 68 4.16 -31.23 5.85
C LEU A 68 5.29 -32.09 6.42
N TYR A 69 6.46 -31.51 6.59
CA TYR A 69 7.63 -32.20 7.13
C TYR A 69 7.82 -32.05 8.66
N LYS A 70 6.90 -31.38 9.35
CA LYS A 70 7.01 -31.10 10.80
C LYS A 70 8.31 -30.40 11.22
N LYS A 71 8.92 -29.60 10.35
CA LYS A 71 10.20 -28.94 10.64
C LYS A 71 10.04 -27.82 11.65
N LYS A 72 8.90 -27.16 11.62
CA LYS A 72 8.49 -26.10 12.53
C LYS A 72 7.17 -26.50 13.17
N ARG A 73 7.04 -26.25 14.47
CA ARG A 73 5.92 -26.73 15.27
C ARG A 73 5.02 -25.62 15.80
N ASN A 74 5.52 -24.38 15.87
CA ASN A 74 4.79 -23.22 16.37
C ASN A 74 5.11 -22.00 15.50
N ILE A 75 4.27 -21.78 14.50
CA ILE A 75 4.48 -20.81 13.42
C ILE A 75 3.61 -19.57 13.69
N MET A 76 4.22 -18.40 13.63
CA MET A 76 3.50 -17.13 13.75
C MET A 76 3.66 -16.29 12.50
N ARG A 77 2.54 -15.81 11.98
CA ARG A 77 2.51 -14.95 10.81
C ARG A 77 2.03 -13.56 11.19
N TYR A 78 2.93 -12.60 11.04
CA TYR A 78 2.70 -11.20 11.34
C TYR A 78 2.36 -10.43 10.08
N SER A 79 1.36 -9.55 10.17
CA SER A 79 1.10 -8.48 9.21
C SER A 79 0.77 -7.21 9.99
N GLN A 80 0.62 -6.09 9.31
CA GLN A 80 0.25 -4.84 9.95
C GLN A 80 -1.09 -4.98 10.68
N THR A 81 -2.10 -5.55 10.03
CA THR A 81 -3.42 -5.83 10.62
C THR A 81 -3.60 -7.32 10.86
N ILE A 82 -4.45 -7.65 11.83
CA ILE A 82 -4.79 -9.04 12.09
C ILE A 82 -5.55 -9.66 10.92
N ASP A 83 -6.36 -8.89 10.21
CA ASP A 83 -7.18 -9.37 9.09
C ASP A 83 -6.29 -9.85 7.93
N ASN A 84 -5.26 -9.07 7.55
CA ASN A 84 -4.30 -9.48 6.53
C ASN A 84 -3.54 -10.77 6.93
N ALA A 85 -3.19 -10.89 8.20
CA ALA A 85 -2.55 -12.10 8.71
C ALA A 85 -3.50 -13.32 8.66
N GLN A 86 -4.78 -13.13 8.92
CA GLN A 86 -5.81 -14.17 8.86
C GLN A 86 -6.11 -14.62 7.44
N GLU A 87 -6.12 -13.72 6.45
CA GLU A 87 -6.25 -14.08 5.04
C GLU A 87 -5.12 -15.01 4.60
N ASN A 88 -3.89 -14.68 4.99
CA ASN A 88 -2.73 -15.53 4.74
C ASN A 88 -2.85 -16.92 5.38
N LEU A 89 -3.38 -17.00 6.61
CA LEU A 89 -3.63 -18.27 7.28
C LEU A 89 -4.71 -19.08 6.57
N THR A 90 -5.76 -18.43 6.11
CA THR A 90 -6.85 -19.08 5.37
C THR A 90 -6.34 -19.72 4.08
N TYR A 91 -5.45 -19.04 3.35
CA TYR A 91 -4.79 -19.63 2.18
C TYR A 91 -3.99 -20.90 2.55
N ILE A 92 -3.18 -20.85 3.61
CA ILE A 92 -2.39 -22.00 4.08
C ILE A 92 -3.32 -23.16 4.47
N ALA A 93 -4.38 -22.88 5.25
CA ALA A 93 -5.34 -23.90 5.68
C ALA A 93 -6.05 -24.56 4.49
N ASN A 94 -6.50 -23.80 3.51
CA ASN A 94 -7.14 -24.31 2.30
C ASN A 94 -6.21 -25.18 1.45
N SER A 95 -4.90 -24.92 1.50
CA SER A 95 -3.90 -25.77 0.82
C SER A 95 -3.65 -27.11 1.52
N LEU A 96 -4.19 -27.32 2.73
CA LEU A 96 -4.00 -28.54 3.53
C LEU A 96 -5.24 -29.44 3.57
N ILE A 97 -6.27 -29.11 2.81
CA ILE A 97 -7.49 -29.90 2.63
C ILE A 97 -7.60 -30.37 1.18
N ASN A 98 -8.33 -31.46 0.97
CA ASN A 98 -8.57 -32.00 -0.37
C ASN A 98 -9.61 -31.12 -1.12
N ASP A 99 -9.20 -29.88 -1.44
CA ASP A 99 -10.02 -28.90 -2.13
C ASP A 99 -9.14 -28.08 -3.09
N GLY A 100 -9.47 -28.11 -4.36
CA GLY A 100 -8.69 -27.47 -5.42
C GLY A 100 -7.35 -28.15 -5.71
N TRP A 101 -6.72 -27.76 -6.79
CA TRP A 101 -5.58 -28.43 -7.42
C TRP A 101 -4.33 -28.60 -6.53
N ILE A 102 -4.07 -27.60 -5.67
CA ILE A 102 -2.93 -27.64 -4.73
C ILE A 102 -3.25 -28.58 -3.58
N GLY A 103 -4.42 -28.42 -2.96
CA GLY A 103 -4.85 -29.26 -1.85
C GLY A 103 -4.96 -30.72 -2.23
N GLU A 104 -5.52 -31.05 -3.39
CA GLU A 104 -5.59 -32.42 -3.93
C GLU A 104 -4.22 -33.07 -4.02
N ARG A 105 -3.21 -32.40 -4.63
CA ARG A 105 -1.86 -32.94 -4.73
C ARG A 105 -1.19 -33.14 -3.38
N ILE A 106 -1.36 -32.19 -2.47
CA ILE A 106 -0.80 -32.32 -1.11
C ILE A 106 -1.48 -33.45 -0.36
N CYS A 107 -2.80 -33.56 -0.45
CA CYS A 107 -3.57 -34.58 0.25
C CYS A 107 -3.35 -35.99 -0.30
N MET A 108 -3.02 -36.13 -1.59
CA MET A 108 -2.61 -37.43 -2.17
C MET A 108 -1.34 -38.00 -1.47
N ASP A 109 -0.40 -37.11 -1.11
CA ASP A 109 0.87 -37.52 -0.53
C ASP A 109 0.87 -37.55 1.01
N TYR A 110 0.12 -36.68 1.66
CA TYR A 110 0.17 -36.45 3.12
C TYR A 110 -1.17 -36.69 3.83
N GLY A 111 -2.27 -36.87 3.11
CA GLY A 111 -3.63 -36.87 3.65
C GLY A 111 -4.14 -35.49 4.00
N ASN A 112 -5.39 -35.37 4.42
CA ASN A 112 -5.94 -34.13 4.94
C ASN A 112 -5.25 -33.76 6.25
N LEU A 113 -4.65 -32.58 6.32
CA LEU A 113 -3.97 -32.09 7.50
C LEU A 113 -4.73 -31.00 8.26
N TYR A 114 -5.81 -30.52 7.69
CA TYR A 114 -6.68 -29.53 8.32
C TYR A 114 -8.15 -29.88 8.12
N TYR A 115 -8.91 -29.84 9.21
CA TYR A 115 -10.36 -29.97 9.19
C TYR A 115 -10.97 -28.70 9.78
N PRO A 116 -11.79 -27.96 9.04
CA PRO A 116 -12.48 -26.80 9.61
C PRO A 116 -13.43 -27.27 10.73
N GLU A 117 -13.18 -26.88 11.98
CA GLU A 117 -13.94 -27.29 13.17
C GLU A 117 -15.42 -26.85 13.16
N ASN A 118 -15.87 -26.07 12.18
CA ASN A 118 -17.19 -25.47 12.15
C ASN A 118 -17.99 -25.80 10.89
N ILE A 119 -18.16 -27.08 10.60
CA ILE A 119 -19.30 -27.49 9.81
C ILE A 119 -20.48 -27.59 10.77
N THR A 120 -21.39 -26.62 10.74
CA THR A 120 -22.66 -26.74 11.47
C THR A 120 -23.40 -27.99 10.99
N ARG A 121 -24.27 -28.60 11.84
CA ARG A 121 -25.12 -29.75 11.48
C ARG A 121 -25.86 -29.57 10.14
N ASN A 122 -25.95 -28.34 9.64
CA ASN A 122 -26.59 -27.98 8.37
C ASN A 122 -25.60 -27.66 7.22
N GLY A 123 -24.30 -28.00 7.35
CA GLY A 123 -23.30 -27.83 6.28
C GLY A 123 -22.83 -26.40 6.01
N LEU A 124 -23.28 -25.40 6.77
CA LEU A 124 -22.91 -23.99 6.59
C LEU A 124 -21.61 -23.67 7.29
N LYS A 125 -20.59 -23.22 6.55
CA LYS A 125 -19.33 -22.71 7.09
C LYS A 125 -19.59 -21.42 7.88
N LYS A 126 -19.40 -21.45 9.19
CA LYS A 126 -19.66 -20.30 10.08
C LYS A 126 -18.49 -19.32 10.20
N GLN A 127 -17.27 -19.71 9.87
CA GLN A 127 -16.08 -18.88 10.10
C GLN A 127 -15.62 -18.20 8.82
N LYS A 128 -15.68 -16.85 8.78
CA LYS A 128 -15.19 -16.03 7.67
C LYS A 128 -13.67 -15.82 7.70
N THR A 129 -13.05 -15.90 8.88
CA THR A 129 -11.62 -15.60 9.08
C THR A 129 -11.00 -16.57 10.08
N LEU A 130 -9.76 -17.01 9.78
CA LEU A 130 -9.03 -17.96 10.57
C LEU A 130 -7.89 -17.27 11.34
N SER A 131 -7.98 -17.19 12.68
CA SER A 131 -6.95 -16.55 13.50
C SER A 131 -5.84 -17.50 13.98
N LYS A 132 -6.15 -18.80 14.10
CA LYS A 132 -5.21 -19.86 14.52
C LYS A 132 -5.79 -21.23 14.20
N PHE A 133 -4.93 -22.22 13.97
CA PHE A 133 -5.33 -23.61 13.85
C PHE A 133 -4.19 -24.56 14.22
N ILE A 134 -4.52 -25.82 14.45
CA ILE A 134 -3.60 -26.92 14.66
C ILE A 134 -3.85 -27.94 13.54
N THR A 135 -2.79 -28.43 12.93
CA THR A 135 -2.88 -29.49 11.92
C THR A 135 -2.95 -30.86 12.54
N GLU A 136 -3.46 -31.85 11.80
CA GLU A 136 -3.51 -33.27 12.24
C GLU A 136 -2.13 -33.83 12.63
N ASN A 137 -1.07 -33.31 12.01
CA ASN A 137 0.29 -33.69 12.37
C ASN A 137 0.88 -32.82 13.49
N ASN A 138 0.05 -32.14 14.29
CA ASN A 138 0.42 -31.36 15.48
C ASN A 138 1.37 -30.18 15.20
N VAL A 139 1.12 -29.39 14.16
CA VAL A 139 1.75 -28.08 13.93
C VAL A 139 0.73 -26.99 14.22
N TYR A 140 1.13 -26.01 15.02
CA TYR A 140 0.31 -24.86 15.39
C TYR A 140 0.69 -23.64 14.59
N ILE A 141 -0.32 -22.97 14.01
CA ILE A 141 -0.14 -21.77 13.24
C ILE A 141 -1.08 -20.68 13.78
N ARG A 142 -0.57 -19.43 13.88
CA ARG A 142 -1.32 -18.27 14.38
C ARG A 142 -1.06 -17.03 13.56
N ALA A 143 -2.16 -16.28 13.30
CA ALA A 143 -2.11 -14.90 12.81
C ALA A 143 -1.79 -13.94 13.96
N MET A 144 -0.93 -12.97 13.70
CA MET A 144 -0.49 -11.96 14.64
C MET A 144 -0.49 -10.59 13.97
N SER A 145 -0.85 -9.56 14.70
CA SER A 145 -0.62 -8.17 14.27
C SER A 145 0.72 -7.66 14.80
N LEU A 146 1.34 -6.75 14.07
CA LEU A 146 2.55 -6.07 14.53
C LEU A 146 2.28 -5.42 15.90
N GLY A 147 3.27 -5.49 16.80
CA GLY A 147 3.14 -5.03 18.20
C GLY A 147 2.64 -6.09 19.19
N THR A 148 2.22 -7.27 18.72
CA THR A 148 1.86 -8.38 19.61
C THR A 148 3.06 -9.27 19.88
N SER A 149 3.53 -9.35 21.14
CA SER A 149 4.73 -10.10 21.51
C SER A 149 4.61 -11.61 21.22
N PRO A 150 5.64 -12.25 20.63
CA PRO A 150 5.72 -13.70 20.49
C PRO A 150 6.04 -14.39 21.81
N ARG A 151 6.50 -13.66 22.82
CA ARG A 151 6.85 -14.22 24.13
C ARG A 151 5.65 -14.91 24.75
N TRP A 152 5.92 -16.04 25.44
CA TRP A 152 4.88 -16.82 26.15
C TRP A 152 3.79 -17.44 25.26
N LYS A 153 3.93 -17.38 23.93
CA LYS A 153 3.00 -18.02 22.98
C LYS A 153 3.38 -19.47 22.71
N ASN A 154 3.60 -20.23 23.77
CA ASN A 154 3.95 -21.64 23.67
C ASN A 154 2.77 -22.47 23.12
N TYR A 155 3.10 -23.53 22.41
CA TYR A 155 2.19 -24.57 21.97
C TYR A 155 2.54 -25.88 22.67
N THR A 156 1.55 -26.52 23.29
CA THR A 156 1.70 -27.84 23.91
C THR A 156 1.04 -28.87 23.01
N ALA A 157 1.85 -29.77 22.44
CA ALA A 157 1.42 -30.89 21.64
C ALA A 157 1.60 -32.20 22.44
N PRO A 158 1.03 -33.34 21.99
CA PRO A 158 1.22 -34.62 22.66
C PRO A 158 2.67 -35.06 22.82
N ASP A 159 3.53 -34.60 21.91
CA ASP A 159 4.97 -34.95 21.84
C ASP A 159 5.88 -33.83 22.41
N GLY A 160 5.35 -32.81 23.06
CA GLY A 160 6.16 -31.80 23.73
C GLY A 160 5.59 -30.40 23.77
N LYS A 161 6.37 -29.48 24.37
CA LYS A 161 6.06 -28.08 24.47
C LYS A 161 6.98 -27.26 23.53
N PHE A 162 6.42 -26.50 22.64
CA PHE A 162 7.12 -25.77 21.59
C PHE A 162 6.98 -24.26 21.77
N ARG A 163 8.11 -23.57 21.84
CA ARG A 163 8.15 -22.11 21.67
C ARG A 163 7.92 -21.78 20.21
N PRO A 164 7.56 -20.50 19.88
CA PRO A 164 7.57 -20.05 18.50
C PRO A 164 8.92 -20.37 17.85
N ASP A 165 8.92 -21.06 16.72
CA ASP A 165 10.11 -21.54 16.02
C ASP A 165 10.21 -21.04 14.57
N LEU A 166 9.13 -20.43 14.05
CA LEU A 166 9.11 -19.69 12.79
C LEU A 166 8.25 -18.44 12.93
N LEU A 167 8.84 -17.29 12.69
CA LEU A 167 8.15 -16.00 12.63
C LEU A 167 8.24 -15.43 11.22
N ILE A 168 7.11 -15.07 10.63
CA ILE A 168 7.07 -14.44 9.30
C ILE A 168 6.41 -13.08 9.43
N PHE A 169 7.13 -12.05 9.04
CA PHE A 169 6.66 -10.68 8.94
C PHE A 169 6.41 -10.34 7.48
N ASP A 170 5.17 -10.01 7.13
CA ASP A 170 4.76 -9.75 5.76
C ASP A 170 3.88 -8.51 5.70
N ASP A 171 4.26 -7.55 4.84
CA ASP A 171 3.60 -6.26 4.68
C ASP A 171 3.30 -5.56 6.02
N VAL A 172 4.36 -5.38 6.83
CA VAL A 172 4.27 -4.79 8.17
C VAL A 172 4.22 -3.26 8.17
N ASP A 173 4.67 -2.63 7.10
CA ASP A 173 4.57 -1.18 6.88
C ASP A 173 3.41 -0.87 5.94
N THR A 174 2.58 0.08 6.35
CA THR A 174 1.59 0.71 5.48
C THR A 174 1.62 2.20 5.66
N ILE A 175 1.08 2.92 4.69
CA ILE A 175 0.95 4.37 4.74
C ILE A 175 0.29 4.84 6.04
N ALA A 176 -0.72 4.10 6.54
CA ALA A 176 -1.40 4.44 7.79
C ALA A 176 -0.54 4.25 9.06
N SER A 177 0.34 3.24 9.09
CA SER A 177 1.23 3.00 10.25
C SER A 177 2.43 3.95 10.31
N THR A 178 2.67 4.70 9.26
CA THR A 178 3.88 5.50 9.05
C THR A 178 3.64 7.01 9.12
N GLN A 179 2.41 7.43 9.39
CA GLN A 179 2.03 8.84 9.58
C GLN A 179 2.69 9.50 10.80
N SER A 180 3.22 8.70 11.75
CA SER A 180 3.82 9.19 12.98
C SER A 180 5.16 8.54 13.25
N LYS A 181 6.22 9.35 13.36
CA LYS A 181 7.56 8.91 13.79
C LYS A 181 7.48 8.10 15.08
N LYS A 182 6.61 8.49 16.03
CA LYS A 182 6.39 7.78 17.29
C LYS A 182 5.89 6.34 17.07
N ILE A 183 5.04 6.10 16.08
CA ILE A 183 4.55 4.75 15.75
C ILE A 183 5.66 3.93 15.11
N ILE A 184 6.44 4.51 14.21
CA ILE A 184 7.59 3.86 13.58
C ILE A 184 8.62 3.46 14.65
N ASP A 185 8.99 4.37 15.56
CA ASP A 185 9.92 4.10 16.64
C ASP A 185 9.41 2.99 17.56
N LYS A 186 8.14 3.03 17.95
CA LYS A 186 7.51 1.97 18.75
C LYS A 186 7.56 0.61 18.07
N ASN A 187 7.27 0.55 16.77
CA ASN A 187 7.30 -0.70 16.00
C ASN A 187 8.73 -1.21 15.84
N TYR A 188 9.69 -0.32 15.66
CA TYR A 188 11.10 -0.67 15.60
C TYR A 188 11.62 -1.24 16.92
N GLU A 189 11.32 -0.58 18.05
CA GLU A 189 11.62 -1.07 19.38
C GLU A 189 10.97 -2.43 19.65
N PHE A 190 9.75 -2.64 19.22
CA PHE A 190 9.08 -3.94 19.31
C PHE A 190 9.86 -5.03 18.56
N LEU A 191 10.32 -4.78 17.33
CA LEU A 191 11.15 -5.74 16.59
C LEU A 191 12.44 -6.05 17.32
N LEU A 192 13.13 -5.05 17.86
CA LEU A 192 14.39 -5.25 18.57
C LEU A 192 14.18 -6.02 19.90
N ASN A 193 13.29 -5.50 20.74
CA ASN A 193 13.18 -5.94 22.12
C ASN A 193 12.29 -7.17 22.31
N GLU A 194 11.21 -7.29 21.53
CA GLU A 194 10.27 -8.39 21.68
C GLU A 194 10.54 -9.54 20.70
N VAL A 195 10.94 -9.22 19.47
CA VAL A 195 11.13 -10.24 18.44
C VAL A 195 12.55 -10.78 18.46
N LEU A 196 13.58 -9.95 18.24
CA LEU A 196 14.96 -10.44 18.17
C LEU A 196 15.43 -11.04 19.51
N TRP A 197 15.11 -10.38 20.63
CA TRP A 197 15.46 -10.91 21.95
C TRP A 197 14.54 -12.03 22.42
N GLY A 198 13.23 -11.87 22.23
CA GLY A 198 12.22 -12.80 22.74
C GLY A 198 12.07 -14.08 21.93
N ALA A 199 12.54 -14.08 20.69
CA ALA A 199 12.44 -15.19 19.76
C ALA A 199 13.80 -15.62 19.18
N SER A 200 14.88 -15.47 19.93
CA SER A 200 16.25 -15.80 19.52
C SER A 200 16.45 -17.25 19.02
N TRP A 201 15.53 -18.15 19.37
CA TRP A 201 15.50 -19.55 18.93
C TRP A 201 14.68 -19.78 17.65
N SER A 202 13.99 -18.76 17.17
CA SER A 202 13.12 -18.82 16.01
C SER A 202 13.89 -18.48 14.75
N GLN A 203 13.50 -19.11 13.65
CA GLN A 203 13.83 -18.58 12.35
C GLN A 203 12.89 -17.38 12.06
N ILE A 204 13.44 -16.29 11.58
CA ILE A 204 12.68 -15.10 11.23
C ILE A 204 12.78 -14.86 9.73
N ILE A 205 11.63 -14.69 9.08
CA ILE A 205 11.51 -14.27 7.69
C ILE A 205 10.82 -12.91 7.68
N PHE A 206 11.51 -11.90 7.22
CA PHE A 206 11.00 -10.53 7.14
C PHE A 206 10.86 -10.13 5.68
N LEU A 207 9.63 -9.89 5.24
CA LEU A 207 9.28 -9.49 3.89
C LEU A 207 8.85 -8.03 3.91
N GLY A 208 9.43 -7.22 3.03
CA GLY A 208 9.10 -5.81 2.99
C GLY A 208 9.19 -5.18 1.61
N ASN A 209 8.62 -4.00 1.52
CA ASN A 209 8.84 -3.03 0.45
C ASN A 209 9.26 -1.74 1.12
N THR A 210 10.27 -1.08 0.57
CA THR A 210 10.68 0.23 1.04
C THR A 210 9.86 1.29 0.33
N ILE A 211 9.10 2.08 1.09
CA ILE A 211 8.33 3.22 0.57
C ILE A 211 9.01 4.52 0.96
N TYR A 212 9.38 4.70 2.22
CA TYR A 212 10.16 5.83 2.71
C TYR A 212 11.44 5.35 3.38
N GLU A 213 12.50 6.16 3.32
CA GLU A 213 13.82 5.78 3.82
C GLU A 213 13.87 5.63 5.35
N ASP A 214 13.10 6.42 6.07
CA ASP A 214 13.05 6.43 7.54
C ASP A 214 12.03 5.44 8.16
N TRP A 215 11.38 4.60 7.35
CA TRP A 215 10.39 3.64 7.83
C TRP A 215 10.99 2.39 8.46
N LEU A 216 10.10 1.54 8.99
CA LEU A 216 10.46 0.32 9.73
C LEU A 216 11.30 -0.65 8.88
N VAL A 217 10.91 -0.87 7.62
CA VAL A 217 11.56 -1.83 6.71
C VAL A 217 13.02 -1.44 6.44
N PRO A 218 13.36 -0.20 5.98
CA PRO A 218 14.75 0.21 5.79
C PRO A 218 15.56 0.22 7.09
N ARG A 219 14.99 0.73 8.18
CA ARG A 219 15.67 0.76 9.49
C ARG A 219 16.01 -0.64 9.99
N PHE A 220 15.09 -1.57 9.86
CA PHE A 220 15.34 -2.95 10.27
C PHE A 220 16.34 -3.64 9.34
N ARG A 221 16.30 -3.38 8.01
CA ARG A 221 17.31 -3.83 7.05
C ARG A 221 18.71 -3.39 7.47
N GLU A 222 18.89 -2.10 7.76
CA GLU A 222 20.18 -1.55 8.19
C GLU A 222 20.68 -2.20 9.48
N HIS A 223 19.79 -2.53 10.41
CA HIS A 223 20.12 -3.21 11.64
C HIS A 223 20.66 -4.63 11.41
N VAL A 224 20.05 -5.39 10.49
CA VAL A 224 20.39 -6.81 10.28
C VAL A 224 21.42 -7.04 9.19
N LYS A 225 21.71 -6.08 8.30
CA LYS A 225 22.56 -6.27 7.11
C LYS A 225 23.97 -6.77 7.39
N ASN A 226 24.52 -6.45 8.56
CA ASN A 226 25.88 -6.86 8.96
C ASN A 226 25.88 -8.06 9.92
N SER A 227 24.71 -8.63 10.22
CA SER A 227 24.61 -9.78 11.11
C SER A 227 24.90 -11.08 10.35
N LYS A 228 25.72 -11.96 10.92
CA LYS A 228 26.02 -13.28 10.34
C LYS A 228 24.83 -14.23 10.34
N ASP A 229 23.83 -13.97 11.18
CA ASP A 229 22.63 -14.78 11.34
C ASP A 229 21.53 -14.43 10.33
N TRP A 230 21.74 -13.37 9.56
CA TRP A 230 20.78 -12.85 8.58
C TRP A 230 21.34 -12.92 7.17
N GLU A 231 20.48 -13.30 6.25
CA GLU A 231 20.67 -13.08 4.83
C GLU A 231 19.76 -11.93 4.37
N VAL A 232 20.36 -10.89 3.80
CA VAL A 232 19.62 -9.73 3.31
C VAL A 232 19.59 -9.77 1.79
N ILE A 233 18.42 -9.95 1.23
CA ILE A 233 18.19 -10.02 -0.21
C ILE A 233 17.36 -8.82 -0.63
N ARG A 234 17.86 -8.09 -1.60
CA ARG A 234 17.20 -6.92 -2.19
C ARG A 234 17.02 -7.13 -3.68
N LEU A 235 15.78 -7.23 -4.14
CA LEU A 235 15.43 -7.59 -5.51
C LEU A 235 14.56 -6.52 -6.18
N PRO A 236 15.15 -5.49 -6.80
CA PRO A 236 14.42 -4.57 -7.68
C PRO A 236 14.01 -5.29 -8.98
N ILE A 237 13.04 -4.71 -9.72
CA ILE A 237 12.61 -5.28 -11.02
C ILE A 237 13.72 -5.27 -12.08
N LYS A 238 14.71 -4.37 -11.95
CA LYS A 238 15.87 -4.28 -12.83
C LYS A 238 17.16 -4.46 -12.05
N LEU A 239 18.02 -5.34 -12.53
CA LEU A 239 19.42 -5.49 -12.10
C LEU A 239 20.33 -5.27 -13.30
N ASN A 240 21.28 -4.33 -13.19
CA ASN A 240 22.18 -3.97 -14.28
C ASN A 240 21.44 -3.60 -15.60
N ASN A 241 20.32 -2.90 -15.49
CA ASN A 241 19.40 -2.54 -16.56
C ASN A 241 18.65 -3.71 -17.22
N GLU A 242 18.78 -4.93 -16.73
CA GLU A 242 18.01 -6.08 -17.20
C GLU A 242 16.79 -6.35 -16.28
N ILE A 243 15.65 -6.67 -16.90
CA ILE A 243 14.45 -7.07 -16.16
C ILE A 243 14.67 -8.45 -15.52
N VAL A 244 14.49 -8.55 -14.22
CA VAL A 244 14.80 -9.77 -13.47
C VAL A 244 13.67 -10.81 -13.47
N ARG A 245 12.52 -10.52 -14.07
CA ARG A 245 11.39 -11.45 -14.13
C ARG A 245 10.74 -11.47 -15.52
N ASP A 246 10.71 -12.62 -16.14
CA ASP A 246 10.26 -12.84 -17.52
C ASP A 246 8.81 -12.43 -17.81
N ARG A 247 7.97 -12.29 -16.77
CA ARG A 247 6.60 -11.77 -16.90
C ARG A 247 6.57 -10.30 -17.32
N PHE A 248 7.62 -9.54 -17.04
CA PHE A 248 7.68 -8.11 -17.32
C PHE A 248 8.49 -7.83 -18.57
N VAL A 249 8.06 -6.84 -19.33
CA VAL A 249 8.74 -6.33 -20.52
C VAL A 249 8.81 -4.81 -20.45
N GLU A 250 9.70 -4.19 -21.22
CA GLU A 250 9.91 -2.73 -21.16
C GLU A 250 8.70 -1.96 -21.68
N THR A 251 8.20 -2.30 -22.85
CA THR A 251 7.24 -1.48 -23.60
C THR A 251 5.88 -2.14 -23.78
N ASP A 252 4.86 -1.31 -24.01
CA ASP A 252 3.51 -1.78 -24.30
C ASP A 252 3.45 -2.58 -25.59
N LYS A 253 4.16 -2.15 -26.64
CA LYS A 253 4.22 -2.84 -27.93
C LYS A 253 4.76 -4.27 -27.80
N GLU A 254 5.76 -4.43 -26.93
CA GLU A 254 6.34 -5.74 -26.64
C GLU A 254 5.33 -6.62 -25.90
N ALA A 255 4.66 -6.07 -24.85
CA ALA A 255 3.61 -6.78 -24.12
C ALA A 255 2.44 -7.18 -25.04
N GLU A 256 1.95 -6.28 -25.89
CA GLU A 256 0.89 -6.54 -26.84
C GLU A 256 1.26 -7.67 -27.80
N LYS A 257 2.45 -7.63 -28.39
CA LYS A 257 2.95 -8.67 -29.31
C LYS A 257 3.01 -10.03 -28.62
N LEU A 258 3.54 -10.12 -27.41
CA LEU A 258 3.66 -11.36 -26.67
C LEU A 258 2.29 -11.88 -26.17
N ASN A 259 1.39 -10.98 -25.79
CA ASN A 259 0.06 -11.32 -25.31
C ASN A 259 -0.94 -11.68 -26.42
N ALA A 260 -0.65 -11.37 -27.69
CA ALA A 260 -1.57 -11.60 -28.81
C ALA A 260 -2.06 -13.06 -28.94
N TRP A 261 -1.25 -14.01 -28.45
CA TRP A 261 -1.51 -15.45 -28.53
C TRP A 261 -1.87 -16.10 -27.18
N ILE A 262 -1.98 -15.30 -26.10
CA ILE A 262 -2.21 -15.80 -24.76
C ILE A 262 -3.64 -15.48 -24.31
N SER A 263 -4.46 -16.51 -24.11
CA SER A 263 -5.83 -16.37 -23.59
C SER A 263 -5.90 -16.29 -22.06
N GLU A 264 -4.97 -16.93 -21.36
CA GLU A 264 -4.96 -17.01 -19.89
C GLU A 264 -4.37 -15.75 -19.25
N SER A 265 -5.12 -15.10 -18.34
CA SER A 265 -4.71 -13.84 -17.71
C SER A 265 -3.47 -13.98 -16.81
N ASN A 266 -3.26 -15.15 -16.19
CA ASN A 266 -2.12 -15.42 -15.33
C ASN A 266 -0.79 -15.62 -16.08
N LYS A 267 -0.87 -15.86 -17.40
CA LYS A 267 0.30 -15.98 -18.28
C LYS A 267 0.63 -14.71 -19.06
N LYS A 268 -0.15 -13.65 -18.90
CA LYS A 268 0.06 -12.41 -19.63
C LYS A 268 1.31 -11.65 -19.17
N TYR A 269 2.03 -11.14 -20.15
CA TYR A 269 3.14 -10.21 -19.94
C TYR A 269 2.63 -8.84 -19.52
N VAL A 270 3.41 -8.17 -18.67
CA VAL A 270 3.08 -6.85 -18.11
C VAL A 270 4.15 -5.85 -18.55
N SER A 271 3.74 -4.77 -19.17
CA SER A 271 4.64 -3.68 -19.57
C SER A 271 5.03 -2.84 -18.36
N LEU A 272 6.33 -2.58 -18.20
CA LEU A 272 6.82 -1.63 -17.18
C LEU A 272 6.43 -0.19 -17.52
N GLU A 273 6.29 0.14 -18.79
CA GLU A 273 5.78 1.42 -19.26
C GLU A 273 4.33 1.65 -18.78
N THR A 274 3.44 0.64 -18.92
CA THR A 274 2.09 0.68 -18.36
C THR A 274 2.10 0.78 -16.84
N GLU A 275 2.94 0.01 -16.14
CA GLU A 275 3.03 0.08 -14.69
C GLU A 275 3.56 1.44 -14.20
N LYS A 276 4.51 2.03 -14.91
CA LYS A 276 5.01 3.38 -14.61
C LYS A 276 3.92 4.42 -14.78
N ARG A 277 3.15 4.37 -15.87
CA ARG A 277 1.99 5.28 -16.07
C ARG A 277 0.91 5.07 -15.01
N ARG A 278 0.63 3.82 -14.60
CA ARG A 278 -0.38 3.49 -13.59
C ARG A 278 0.00 3.95 -12.19
N LEU A 279 1.28 3.88 -11.84
CA LEU A 279 1.79 4.14 -10.48
C LEU A 279 2.52 5.48 -10.36
N TRP A 280 2.86 6.13 -11.46
CA TRP A 280 3.66 7.35 -11.56
C TRP A 280 5.09 7.19 -11.03
N THR A 281 5.95 8.17 -11.30
CA THR A 281 7.39 8.01 -11.12
C THR A 281 7.78 7.63 -9.71
N ILE A 282 7.30 8.35 -8.68
CA ILE A 282 7.70 8.06 -7.29
C ILE A 282 7.17 6.69 -6.85
N SER A 283 5.88 6.42 -7.04
CA SER A 283 5.30 5.12 -6.65
C SER A 283 5.88 3.95 -7.45
N TYR A 284 6.22 4.16 -8.73
CA TYR A 284 6.92 3.16 -9.53
C TYR A 284 8.33 2.90 -8.99
N ASN A 285 9.08 3.95 -8.69
CA ASN A 285 10.42 3.84 -8.10
C ASN A 285 10.40 3.06 -6.78
N GLN A 286 9.44 3.37 -5.90
CA GLN A 286 9.27 2.68 -4.62
C GLN A 286 8.91 1.20 -4.81
N ASN A 287 7.92 0.90 -5.64
CA ASN A 287 7.35 -0.44 -5.75
C ASN A 287 8.14 -1.39 -6.66
N TYR A 288 8.80 -0.87 -7.68
CA TYR A 288 9.52 -1.67 -8.68
C TYR A 288 11.04 -1.54 -8.60
N LEU A 289 11.56 -0.33 -8.42
CA LEU A 289 13.01 -0.11 -8.36
C LEU A 289 13.56 -0.17 -6.94
N LEU A 290 12.67 -0.25 -5.92
CA LEU A 290 13.00 -0.22 -4.50
C LEU A 290 13.81 1.04 -4.13
N LEU A 291 13.54 2.16 -4.81
CA LEU A 291 14.09 3.46 -4.49
C LEU A 291 13.12 4.18 -3.55
N PRO A 292 13.50 4.37 -2.28
CA PRO A 292 12.64 5.04 -1.32
C PRO A 292 12.47 6.51 -1.69
N TYR A 293 11.34 7.07 -1.30
CA TYR A 293 11.17 8.51 -1.27
C TYR A 293 11.85 9.07 -0.02
N THR A 294 12.73 10.02 -0.20
CA THR A 294 13.39 10.72 0.91
C THR A 294 12.50 11.87 1.36
N ARG A 295 12.17 11.95 2.65
CA ARG A 295 11.45 13.12 3.18
C ARG A 295 12.27 14.37 2.94
N GLY A 296 11.64 15.40 2.40
CA GLY A 296 12.29 16.63 1.96
C GLY A 296 12.60 16.68 0.45
N GLU A 297 12.45 15.58 -0.29
CA GLU A 297 12.44 15.66 -1.74
C GLU A 297 11.13 16.32 -2.22
N HIS A 298 11.26 17.30 -3.11
CA HIS A 298 10.10 17.95 -3.69
C HIS A 298 9.32 16.99 -4.59
N ILE A 299 8.04 16.80 -4.31
CA ILE A 299 7.15 15.93 -5.09
C ILE A 299 6.91 16.53 -6.48
N ILE A 300 6.78 17.84 -6.53
CA ILE A 300 6.52 18.60 -7.75
C ILE A 300 7.72 19.52 -8.01
N THR A 301 8.24 19.46 -9.21
CA THR A 301 9.40 20.26 -9.65
C THR A 301 8.97 21.35 -10.64
N ARG A 302 9.80 22.37 -10.78
CA ARG A 302 9.45 23.56 -11.60
C ARG A 302 9.18 23.23 -13.07
N ASP A 303 9.81 22.22 -13.63
CA ASP A 303 9.61 21.75 -15.01
C ASP A 303 8.26 21.07 -15.23
N MET A 304 7.60 20.63 -14.16
CA MET A 304 6.25 20.06 -14.19
C MET A 304 5.16 21.16 -14.22
N ILE A 305 5.48 22.41 -13.84
CA ILE A 305 4.50 23.49 -13.77
C ILE A 305 4.23 24.05 -15.17
N GLN A 306 2.95 24.13 -15.53
CA GLN A 306 2.49 24.76 -16.77
C GLN A 306 1.67 26.00 -16.46
N TYR A 307 1.86 27.06 -17.23
CA TYR A 307 1.08 28.29 -17.10
C TYR A 307 0.18 28.50 -18.31
N SER A 308 -1.00 29.09 -18.07
CA SER A 308 -1.92 29.47 -19.15
C SER A 308 -2.75 30.68 -18.76
N ASN A 309 -2.86 31.64 -19.68
CA ASN A 309 -3.74 32.80 -19.61
C ASN A 309 -5.04 32.53 -20.37
N TYR A 310 -5.80 31.52 -19.96
CA TYR A 310 -7.07 31.20 -20.61
C TYR A 310 -8.09 32.33 -20.38
N SER A 311 -8.75 32.78 -21.47
CA SER A 311 -9.88 33.68 -21.43
C SER A 311 -11.17 32.94 -21.82
N TRP A 312 -12.31 33.39 -21.23
CA TRP A 312 -13.67 32.86 -21.40
C TRP A 312 -14.01 32.30 -22.80
N PRO A 313 -14.92 31.30 -22.89
CA PRO A 313 -15.89 30.84 -21.88
C PRO A 313 -15.49 29.54 -21.19
N PHE A 314 -15.64 29.52 -19.85
CA PHE A 314 -15.50 28.31 -19.03
C PHE A 314 -16.87 27.74 -18.67
N ASP A 315 -17.05 26.43 -18.73
CA ASP A 315 -18.22 25.73 -18.22
C ASP A 315 -17.82 24.92 -16.95
N LYS A 316 -18.72 24.81 -15.99
CA LYS A 316 -18.54 23.97 -14.78
C LYS A 316 -17.32 24.33 -13.89
N ILE A 317 -17.11 25.62 -13.66
CA ILE A 317 -16.12 26.09 -12.70
C ILE A 317 -16.52 25.67 -11.28
N GLN A 318 -15.55 25.28 -10.50
CA GLN A 318 -15.74 24.85 -9.12
C GLN A 318 -14.83 25.67 -8.19
N LEU A 319 -15.37 26.01 -7.02
CA LEU A 319 -14.60 26.55 -5.90
C LEU A 319 -14.32 25.46 -4.90
N TRP A 320 -13.08 25.36 -4.48
CA TRP A 320 -12.61 24.37 -3.50
C TRP A 320 -12.10 25.09 -2.27
N ILE A 321 -12.62 24.72 -1.12
CA ILE A 321 -12.37 25.45 0.13
C ILE A 321 -11.78 24.50 1.15
N ASP A 322 -10.64 24.90 1.68
CA ASP A 322 -10.07 24.36 2.92
C ASP A 322 -10.33 25.38 4.04
N PRO A 323 -11.29 25.11 4.92
CA PRO A 323 -11.63 26.01 6.02
C PRO A 323 -10.77 25.73 7.25
N ALA A 324 -9.46 25.88 7.18
CA ALA A 324 -8.58 25.75 8.33
C ALA A 324 -8.95 26.84 9.38
N ILE A 325 -9.76 26.48 10.36
CA ILE A 325 -10.20 27.37 11.44
C ILE A 325 -9.74 26.79 12.77
N SER A 326 -8.66 27.34 13.36
CA SER A 326 -8.32 27.15 14.76
C SER A 326 -8.22 28.50 15.47
N GLU A 327 -8.59 28.53 16.76
CA GLU A 327 -8.50 29.74 17.60
C GLU A 327 -7.08 30.03 18.12
N LYS A 328 -6.09 29.19 17.75
CA LYS A 328 -4.70 29.35 18.21
C LYS A 328 -3.96 30.39 17.34
N GLU A 329 -3.19 31.27 17.96
CA GLU A 329 -2.22 32.12 17.25
C GLU A 329 -1.24 31.26 16.45
N GLY A 330 -1.13 31.54 15.14
CA GLY A 330 -0.33 30.74 14.20
C GLY A 330 -1.12 29.63 13.48
N SER A 331 -2.45 29.61 13.59
CA SER A 331 -3.29 28.60 12.93
C SER A 331 -3.37 28.77 11.42
N ASP A 332 -3.55 27.62 10.77
CA ASP A 332 -3.71 27.42 9.34
C ASP A 332 -4.64 28.45 8.67
N ARG A 333 -4.36 28.83 7.45
CA ARG A 333 -5.09 29.86 6.70
C ARG A 333 -6.30 29.25 6.01
N PHE A 334 -7.37 30.04 5.85
CA PHE A 334 -8.54 29.67 5.05
C PHE A 334 -8.22 29.87 3.56
N TRP A 335 -8.25 28.80 2.75
CA TRP A 335 -7.91 28.87 1.34
C TRP A 335 -9.04 28.49 0.42
N ILE A 336 -9.09 29.19 -0.73
CA ILE A 336 -10.06 28.98 -1.80
C ILE A 336 -9.30 28.81 -3.10
N THR A 337 -9.47 27.65 -3.76
CA THR A 337 -8.94 27.41 -5.11
C THR A 337 -10.09 27.36 -6.11
N VAL A 338 -9.99 28.16 -7.18
CA VAL A 338 -10.94 28.21 -8.30
C VAL A 338 -10.36 27.36 -9.43
N SER A 339 -11.04 26.31 -9.82
CA SER A 339 -10.57 25.40 -10.87
C SER A 339 -11.64 25.06 -11.91
N TRP A 340 -11.18 24.66 -13.08
CA TRP A 340 -11.97 24.19 -14.20
C TRP A 340 -11.33 22.98 -14.86
N LYS A 341 -12.13 21.98 -15.22
CA LYS A 341 -11.67 20.79 -15.92
C LYS A 341 -12.26 20.72 -17.33
N LYS A 342 -11.39 20.48 -18.34
CA LYS A 342 -11.78 20.25 -19.72
C LYS A 342 -11.06 19.03 -20.29
N GLY A 343 -11.81 17.94 -20.53
CA GLY A 343 -11.20 16.65 -20.85
C GLY A 343 -10.29 16.20 -19.72
N ASP A 344 -9.04 15.88 -20.04
CA ASP A 344 -8.04 15.45 -19.05
C ASP A 344 -7.22 16.61 -18.46
N LYS A 345 -7.50 17.85 -18.88
CA LYS A 345 -6.76 19.04 -18.47
C LYS A 345 -7.47 19.81 -17.36
N TRP A 346 -6.69 20.25 -16.37
CA TRP A 346 -7.12 21.06 -15.25
C TRP A 346 -6.56 22.47 -15.38
N PHE A 347 -7.39 23.47 -15.08
CA PHE A 347 -7.01 24.87 -15.10
C PHE A 347 -7.29 25.48 -13.73
N VAL A 348 -6.24 25.91 -13.04
CA VAL A 348 -6.31 26.62 -11.76
C VAL A 348 -6.33 28.11 -12.06
N LEU A 349 -7.50 28.71 -11.91
CA LEU A 349 -7.77 30.06 -12.37
C LEU A 349 -7.38 31.14 -11.35
N GLU A 350 -7.59 30.85 -10.07
CA GLU A 350 -7.27 31.75 -8.95
C GLU A 350 -7.13 30.94 -7.65
N SER A 351 -6.22 31.39 -6.78
CA SER A 351 -6.09 30.90 -5.42
C SER A 351 -6.05 32.05 -4.45
N VAL A 352 -6.93 32.03 -3.44
CA VAL A 352 -7.11 33.16 -2.49
C VAL A 352 -6.99 32.61 -1.07
N GLY A 353 -6.05 33.18 -0.30
CA GLY A 353 -5.92 32.96 1.13
C GLY A 353 -6.55 34.09 1.92
N LEU A 354 -7.23 33.75 3.01
CA LEU A 354 -7.80 34.73 3.93
C LEU A 354 -6.95 34.78 5.22
N GLU A 355 -6.53 36.00 5.57
CA GLU A 355 -5.70 36.23 6.76
C GLU A 355 -6.54 36.71 7.95
N LYS A 356 -6.04 36.41 9.16
CA LYS A 356 -6.55 36.83 10.49
C LYS A 356 -8.02 37.33 10.57
N GLU A 357 -8.29 38.60 10.25
CA GLU A 357 -9.61 39.18 10.40
C GLU A 357 -10.62 38.73 9.32
N GLU A 358 -10.12 38.27 8.17
CA GLU A 358 -10.94 37.78 7.07
C GLU A 358 -11.41 36.34 7.28
N LYS A 359 -10.81 35.60 8.24
CA LYS A 359 -11.22 34.23 8.62
C LYS A 359 -12.58 34.19 9.33
N ASN A 360 -13.13 35.30 9.74
CA ASN A 360 -14.48 35.31 10.29
C ASN A 360 -15.45 34.66 9.28
N PRO A 361 -16.27 33.69 9.71
CA PRO A 361 -17.14 32.90 8.82
C PRO A 361 -18.02 33.75 7.90
N LYS A 362 -18.47 34.89 8.40
CA LYS A 362 -19.28 35.85 7.61
C LYS A 362 -18.45 36.48 6.50
N ARG A 363 -17.24 36.96 6.82
CA ARG A 363 -16.35 37.57 5.82
C ARG A 363 -15.85 36.57 4.80
N ALA A 364 -15.43 35.40 5.24
CA ALA A 364 -15.01 34.27 4.38
C ALA A 364 -16.14 33.91 3.39
N SER A 365 -17.38 33.84 3.85
CA SER A 365 -18.54 33.55 2.99
C SER A 365 -18.82 34.61 1.97
N GLU A 366 -18.58 35.89 2.28
CA GLU A 366 -18.68 37.01 1.33
C GLU A 366 -17.64 36.88 0.20
N VAL A 367 -16.38 36.52 0.53
CA VAL A 367 -15.33 36.29 -0.47
C VAL A 367 -15.66 35.10 -1.35
N VAL A 368 -16.13 33.99 -0.76
CA VAL A 368 -16.59 32.80 -1.53
C VAL A 368 -17.71 33.21 -2.48
N ARG A 369 -18.70 33.98 -2.02
CA ARG A 369 -19.79 34.47 -2.88
C ARG A 369 -19.29 35.35 -4.01
N GLN A 370 -18.36 36.26 -3.72
CA GLN A 370 -17.76 37.13 -4.76
C GLN A 370 -17.06 36.31 -5.85
N LEU A 371 -16.24 35.33 -5.47
CA LEU A 371 -15.58 34.41 -6.40
C LEU A 371 -16.59 33.54 -7.16
N TYR A 372 -17.64 33.04 -6.48
CA TYR A 372 -18.71 32.28 -7.10
C TYR A 372 -19.41 33.06 -8.22
N LEU A 373 -19.73 34.30 -7.96
CA LEU A 373 -20.36 35.22 -8.96
C LEU A 373 -19.36 35.64 -10.04
N LYS A 374 -18.13 36.01 -9.67
CA LYS A 374 -17.07 36.44 -10.59
C LYS A 374 -16.79 35.40 -11.67
N TYR A 375 -16.73 34.13 -11.28
CA TYR A 375 -16.42 33.01 -12.18
C TYR A 375 -17.66 32.28 -12.72
N ASN A 376 -18.86 32.70 -12.34
CA ASN A 376 -20.09 31.99 -12.62
C ASN A 376 -19.96 30.48 -12.28
N ALA A 377 -19.47 30.24 -11.08
CA ALA A 377 -19.16 28.89 -10.64
C ALA A 377 -20.42 28.02 -10.48
N THR A 378 -20.31 26.74 -10.73
CA THR A 378 -21.42 25.79 -10.67
C THR A 378 -21.59 25.15 -9.31
N ARG A 379 -20.54 25.08 -8.51
CA ARG A 379 -20.58 24.50 -7.14
C ARG A 379 -19.43 24.98 -6.28
N VAL A 380 -19.64 24.85 -4.97
CA VAL A 380 -18.64 25.06 -3.92
C VAL A 380 -18.39 23.73 -3.23
N ILE A 381 -17.15 23.30 -3.12
CA ILE A 381 -16.75 22.05 -2.48
C ILE A 381 -15.90 22.40 -1.27
N VAL A 382 -16.27 21.90 -0.10
CA VAL A 382 -15.67 22.26 1.19
C VAL A 382 -15.12 21.02 1.87
N GLU A 383 -13.89 21.10 2.33
CA GLU A 383 -13.31 20.03 3.17
C GLU A 383 -14.02 19.97 4.53
N THR A 384 -14.29 18.75 4.98
CA THR A 384 -15.02 18.49 6.22
C THR A 384 -14.10 18.62 7.43
N VAL A 385 -14.21 19.69 8.21
CA VAL A 385 -13.50 19.92 9.47
C VAL A 385 -14.47 20.22 10.62
N ALA A 386 -13.99 20.33 11.85
CA ALA A 386 -14.81 20.45 13.07
C ALA A 386 -15.86 21.59 13.08
N PHE A 387 -15.71 22.65 12.28
CA PHE A 387 -16.60 23.82 12.23
C PHE A 387 -17.72 23.78 11.18
N GLN A 388 -18.06 22.59 10.68
CA GLN A 388 -19.01 22.39 9.57
C GLN A 388 -20.37 23.04 9.72
N LEU A 389 -20.95 23.02 10.92
CA LEU A 389 -22.35 23.42 11.11
C LEU A 389 -22.58 24.91 10.82
N ILE A 390 -21.67 25.78 11.26
CA ILE A 390 -21.79 27.24 11.08
C ILE A 390 -21.60 27.59 9.59
N MET A 391 -20.55 27.07 8.94
CA MET A 391 -20.31 27.34 7.53
C MET A 391 -21.43 26.77 6.65
N LYS A 392 -21.96 25.60 6.99
CA LYS A 392 -23.09 25.00 6.27
C LYS A 392 -24.33 25.88 6.32
N GLN A 393 -24.68 26.41 7.49
CA GLN A 393 -25.84 27.33 7.64
C GLN A 393 -25.63 28.60 6.84
N ILE A 394 -24.43 29.20 6.85
CA ILE A 394 -24.13 30.42 6.13
C ILE A 394 -24.20 30.19 4.61
N PHE A 395 -23.59 29.14 4.09
CA PHE A 395 -23.61 28.81 2.66
C PHE A 395 -25.01 28.44 2.16
N GLN A 396 -25.81 27.77 2.96
CA GLN A 396 -27.22 27.53 2.67
C GLN A 396 -28.02 28.85 2.58
N GLY A 397 -27.77 29.77 3.50
CA GLY A 397 -28.40 31.10 3.49
C GLY A 397 -28.00 31.96 2.28
N LEU A 398 -26.85 31.69 1.67
CA LEU A 398 -26.37 32.37 0.46
C LEU A 398 -26.77 31.69 -0.86
N TRP A 399 -27.56 30.60 -0.78
CA TRP A 399 -28.03 29.80 -1.94
C TRP A 399 -26.87 29.27 -2.81
N LEU A 400 -25.72 28.94 -2.20
CA LEU A 400 -24.58 28.35 -2.88
C LEU A 400 -24.76 26.83 -3.01
N ALA A 401 -24.57 26.28 -4.21
CA ALA A 401 -24.56 24.83 -4.44
C ALA A 401 -23.30 24.21 -3.79
N THR A 402 -23.45 23.72 -2.57
CA THR A 402 -22.33 23.28 -1.71
C THR A 402 -22.29 21.78 -1.53
N GLU A 403 -21.10 21.18 -1.65
CA GLU A 403 -20.80 19.78 -1.40
C GLU A 403 -19.71 19.65 -0.31
N TRP A 404 -19.86 18.70 0.62
CA TRP A 404 -18.92 18.48 1.73
C TRP A 404 -18.12 17.22 1.53
N VAL A 405 -16.80 17.32 1.74
CA VAL A 405 -15.84 16.25 1.45
C VAL A 405 -15.03 15.94 2.68
N LYS A 406 -14.97 14.66 3.04
CA LYS A 406 -14.09 14.17 4.10
C LYS A 406 -12.83 13.60 3.49
N THR A 407 -11.66 14.09 3.93
CA THR A 407 -10.36 13.50 3.62
C THR A 407 -9.90 12.60 4.75
N THR A 408 -9.26 11.49 4.42
CA THR A 408 -8.78 10.49 5.40
C THR A 408 -7.29 10.18 5.25
N LYS A 409 -6.68 10.59 4.13
CA LYS A 409 -5.27 10.37 3.82
C LYS A 409 -4.46 11.62 4.16
N ASP A 410 -3.20 11.45 4.56
CA ASP A 410 -2.28 12.56 4.74
C ASP A 410 -2.02 13.35 3.43
N LYS A 411 -1.57 14.58 3.55
CA LYS A 411 -1.35 15.52 2.45
C LYS A 411 -0.33 15.01 1.43
N THR A 412 0.79 14.50 1.90
CA THR A 412 1.86 13.95 1.07
C THR A 412 1.34 12.81 0.18
N THR A 413 0.61 11.87 0.78
CA THR A 413 -0.02 10.75 0.05
C THR A 413 -1.02 11.25 -1.00
N ARG A 414 -1.84 12.24 -0.65
CA ARG A 414 -2.82 12.82 -1.58
C ARG A 414 -2.14 13.52 -2.75
N LEU A 415 -1.05 14.25 -2.51
CA LEU A 415 -0.28 14.92 -3.57
C LEU A 415 0.42 13.91 -4.48
N LEU A 416 1.03 12.86 -3.91
CA LEU A 416 1.64 11.76 -4.67
C LEU A 416 0.64 11.10 -5.61
N GLU A 417 -0.61 10.92 -5.18
CA GLU A 417 -1.69 10.39 -6.04
C GLU A 417 -2.06 11.32 -7.21
N LYS A 418 -1.68 12.59 -7.17
CA LYS A 418 -1.93 13.58 -8.23
C LYS A 418 -0.68 13.95 -9.03
N GLN A 419 0.50 13.48 -8.64
CA GLN A 419 1.77 13.78 -9.29
C GLN A 419 1.71 13.58 -10.81
N PHE A 420 0.99 12.56 -11.25
CA PHE A 420 0.81 12.25 -12.67
C PHE A 420 0.25 13.41 -13.52
N LEU A 421 -0.69 14.16 -12.96
CA LEU A 421 -1.29 15.30 -13.67
C LEU A 421 -0.23 16.38 -13.96
N PHE A 422 0.75 16.49 -13.07
CA PHE A 422 1.88 17.40 -13.25
C PHE A 422 2.92 16.84 -14.21
N GLU A 423 3.29 15.55 -14.07
CA GLU A 423 4.23 14.87 -14.98
C GLU A 423 3.73 14.84 -16.42
N GLU A 424 2.42 14.62 -16.64
CA GLU A 424 1.79 14.66 -17.95
C GLU A 424 1.49 16.08 -18.45
N LYS A 425 1.83 17.10 -17.63
CA LYS A 425 1.56 18.52 -17.97
C LYS A 425 0.09 18.80 -18.24
N ASN A 426 -0.79 18.15 -17.48
CA ASN A 426 -2.25 18.29 -17.58
C ASN A 426 -2.84 19.34 -16.61
N ILE A 427 -1.99 20.03 -15.82
CA ILE A 427 -2.42 21.11 -14.94
C ILE A 427 -1.82 22.43 -15.40
N PHE A 428 -2.68 23.43 -15.57
CA PHE A 428 -2.32 24.79 -16.00
C PHE A 428 -2.68 25.79 -14.92
N PHE A 429 -1.73 26.62 -14.54
CA PHE A 429 -1.88 27.68 -13.55
C PHE A 429 -2.01 29.04 -14.18
N ASN A 430 -2.84 29.91 -13.59
CA ASN A 430 -2.84 31.33 -13.97
C ASN A 430 -1.58 31.99 -13.40
N PRO A 431 -0.69 32.58 -14.23
CA PRO A 431 0.62 33.05 -13.79
C PRO A 431 0.59 34.14 -12.71
N THR A 432 -0.47 34.93 -12.63
CA THR A 432 -0.55 36.06 -11.70
C THR A 432 -1.46 35.81 -10.49
N LYS A 433 -2.42 34.89 -10.61
CA LYS A 433 -3.43 34.66 -9.57
C LYS A 433 -3.21 33.37 -8.76
N THR A 434 -2.17 32.63 -9.07
CA THR A 434 -1.83 31.37 -8.40
C THR A 434 -0.38 31.31 -7.95
N GLU A 435 0.33 32.45 -7.90
CA GLU A 435 1.75 32.52 -7.59
C GLU A 435 2.06 31.92 -6.21
N ASN A 436 1.34 32.31 -5.17
CA ASN A 436 1.54 31.79 -3.82
C ASN A 436 1.29 30.28 -3.76
N LEU A 437 0.26 29.79 -4.45
CA LEU A 437 -0.03 28.36 -4.55
C LEU A 437 1.11 27.58 -5.21
N VAL A 438 1.64 28.11 -6.31
CA VAL A 438 2.75 27.45 -7.04
C VAL A 438 4.04 27.45 -6.20
N ASN A 439 4.33 28.55 -5.49
CA ASN A 439 5.50 28.62 -4.62
C ASN A 439 5.40 27.58 -3.49
N GLU A 440 4.27 27.51 -2.78
CA GLU A 440 4.05 26.51 -1.72
C GLU A 440 4.13 25.07 -2.27
N LEU A 441 3.58 24.84 -3.46
CA LEU A 441 3.66 23.53 -4.13
C LEU A 441 5.10 23.11 -4.45
N LEU A 442 5.95 24.05 -4.83
CA LEU A 442 7.37 23.80 -5.14
C LEU A 442 8.24 23.67 -3.89
N GLU A 443 7.83 24.27 -2.77
CA GLU A 443 8.53 24.18 -1.49
C GLU A 443 8.10 22.98 -0.63
N PHE A 444 6.95 22.38 -0.95
CA PHE A 444 6.45 21.22 -0.20
C PHE A 444 7.36 19.99 -0.36
N PRO A 445 7.73 19.25 0.71
CA PRO A 445 7.17 19.32 2.06
C PRO A 445 7.94 20.21 3.06
N ASP A 446 8.98 20.92 2.66
CA ASP A 446 9.89 21.66 3.55
C ASP A 446 9.47 23.12 3.78
N GLY A 447 8.45 23.62 3.08
CA GLY A 447 7.94 24.97 3.21
C GLY A 447 7.41 25.30 4.60
N GLU A 448 7.49 26.58 5.01
CA GLU A 448 6.93 27.05 6.28
C GLU A 448 5.41 26.91 6.36
N HIS A 449 4.74 26.88 5.21
CA HIS A 449 3.28 26.74 5.05
C HIS A 449 2.95 25.67 4.04
N ASP A 450 1.88 24.91 4.29
CA ASP A 450 1.38 23.86 3.41
C ASP A 450 -0.16 23.86 3.28
N ASP A 451 -0.79 24.96 3.67
CA ASP A 451 -2.24 25.10 3.79
C ASP A 451 -2.95 25.21 2.44
N ILE A 452 -2.29 25.88 1.45
CA ILE A 452 -2.89 26.09 0.12
C ILE A 452 -3.04 24.78 -0.64
N LEU A 453 -2.12 23.85 -0.42
CA LEU A 453 -2.08 22.57 -1.13
C LEU A 453 -3.33 21.73 -0.94
N ASP A 454 -3.95 21.77 0.24
CA ASP A 454 -5.14 20.96 0.51
C ASP A 454 -6.30 21.36 -0.42
N SER A 455 -6.53 22.66 -0.61
CA SER A 455 -7.57 23.14 -1.53
C SER A 455 -7.27 22.75 -2.98
N LEU A 456 -6.00 22.76 -3.40
CA LEU A 456 -5.57 22.32 -4.73
C LEU A 456 -5.77 20.81 -4.89
N ILE A 457 -5.23 20.00 -3.99
CA ILE A 457 -5.25 18.53 -4.08
C ILE A 457 -6.70 18.02 -4.17
N ILE A 458 -7.60 18.59 -3.39
CA ILE A 458 -9.02 18.26 -3.44
C ILE A 458 -9.61 18.68 -4.78
N SER A 459 -9.19 19.83 -5.33
CA SER A 459 -9.67 20.35 -6.62
C SER A 459 -9.35 19.42 -7.80
N LEU A 460 -8.25 18.67 -7.71
CA LEU A 460 -7.80 17.72 -8.73
C LEU A 460 -8.46 16.34 -8.62
N THR A 461 -9.48 16.19 -7.79
CA THR A 461 -10.18 14.92 -7.61
C THR A 461 -11.42 14.84 -8.48
N GLU A 462 -11.45 13.91 -9.42
CA GLU A 462 -12.63 13.65 -10.24
C GLU A 462 -13.73 12.98 -9.39
N ARG A 463 -14.94 13.50 -9.51
CA ARG A 463 -16.10 12.92 -8.83
C ARG A 463 -17.16 12.56 -9.84
N GLU A 464 -17.45 11.28 -9.93
CA GLU A 464 -18.62 10.80 -10.64
C GLU A 464 -19.89 11.29 -9.93
N LYS A 465 -20.84 11.81 -10.71
CA LYS A 465 -22.19 12.11 -10.22
C LYS A 465 -22.85 10.82 -9.76
N LYS A 466 -22.94 10.56 -8.47
CA LYS A 466 -23.95 9.64 -7.96
C LYS A 466 -25.30 10.36 -8.07
N PHE A 467 -26.05 10.08 -9.10
CA PHE A 467 -27.47 10.43 -9.15
C PHE A 467 -28.19 9.60 -8.08
N PHE A 468 -28.49 10.19 -6.94
CA PHE A 468 -29.57 9.68 -6.09
C PHE A 468 -30.88 10.09 -6.76
N ILE A 469 -31.49 9.16 -7.49
CA ILE A 469 -32.91 9.25 -7.80
C ILE A 469 -33.62 8.93 -6.48
N SER A 470 -34.04 9.96 -5.75
CA SER A 470 -35.04 9.79 -4.70
C SER A 470 -36.33 9.45 -5.42
N SER A 471 -36.71 8.17 -5.38
CA SER A 471 -38.08 7.77 -5.70
C SER A 471 -39.03 8.49 -4.72
N LEU A 472 -39.83 9.36 -5.27
CA LEU A 472 -41.04 9.88 -4.64
C LEU A 472 -42.00 8.74 -4.32
#